data_ab047981a94a84fa238e427cd8e5d74a
#
_entry.id   ab047981a94a84fa238e427cd8e5d74a
#
_cell.length_a   1.000
_cell.length_b   1.000
_cell.length_c   1.000
_cell.angle_alpha   90.00
_cell.angle_beta   90.00
_cell.angle_gamma   90.00
#
_symmetry.space_group_name_H-M   'P 1'
#
loop_
_entity.id
_entity.type
_entity.pdbx_description
1 polymer ?
#
loop_
_entity_poly.entity_id
_entity_poly.type
_entity_poly.pdbx_seq_one_letter_code
_entity_poly.pdbx_strand_id
1 'polypeptide(L)'
;MAAKFRQLNEALDWVFEAPKKEQVSRLKEVASSDQTVVPIVRMGVGAEKPDWGLPEGMPEVAKIQDDIPDGMGETTLKLEWRRIIQFTNPKANLKNLPPWKQEQNWLSIMEGLHHKEAKLITAVKDRQLLKLYPKLEAILKDLGIEDYEKPKGKRKSKSNK
;
A
#
# COMPACT_ATOMS: atom_id res chain seq x y z
N MET A 1 23.94 -7.53 -2.66
CA MET A 1 22.91 -8.51 -2.28
C MET A 1 21.60 -7.82 -1.97
N ALA A 2 20.52 -8.30 -2.56
CA ALA A 2 19.21 -7.69 -2.34
C ALA A 2 18.67 -8.02 -0.96
N ALA A 3 18.16 -7.00 -0.26
CA ALA A 3 17.51 -7.21 1.03
C ALA A 3 16.16 -7.89 0.82
N LYS A 4 15.87 -8.88 1.66
CA LYS A 4 14.63 -9.63 1.56
C LYS A 4 13.81 -9.44 2.82
N PHE A 5 12.55 -9.07 2.64
CA PHE A 5 11.64 -8.85 3.73
C PHE A 5 10.37 -9.68 3.50
N ARG A 6 9.84 -10.23 4.57
CA ARG A 6 8.60 -10.97 4.48
C ARG A 6 7.43 -10.03 4.26
N GLN A 7 7.43 -8.90 4.95
CA GLN A 7 6.35 -7.92 4.87
C GLN A 7 6.82 -6.65 4.18
N LEU A 8 5.94 -6.08 3.37
CA LEU A 8 6.29 -4.88 2.60
C LEU A 8 6.55 -3.67 3.50
N ASN A 9 5.81 -3.55 4.61
CA ASN A 9 6.04 -2.43 5.52
C ASN A 9 7.47 -2.43 6.07
N GLU A 10 8.01 -3.61 6.33
CA GLU A 10 9.40 -3.72 6.80
C GLU A 10 10.38 -3.24 5.73
N ALA A 11 10.12 -3.60 4.48
CA ALA A 11 10.97 -3.20 3.38
C ALA A 11 10.97 -1.68 3.21
N LEU A 12 9.79 -1.06 3.29
CA LEU A 12 9.69 0.39 3.15
C LEU A 12 10.32 1.11 4.33
N ASP A 13 10.17 0.58 5.53
CA ASP A 13 10.83 1.16 6.70
C ASP A 13 12.34 1.15 6.53
N TRP A 14 12.88 0.03 6.02
CA TRP A 14 14.32 -0.07 5.75
C TRP A 14 14.78 0.98 4.74
N VAL A 15 13.97 1.24 3.70
CA VAL A 15 14.29 2.27 2.71
C VAL A 15 14.42 3.63 3.37
N PHE A 16 13.45 4.00 4.19
CA PHE A 16 13.38 5.35 4.74
C PHE A 16 14.19 5.55 6.01
N GLU A 17 14.77 4.49 6.55
CA GLU A 17 15.77 4.61 7.61
C GLU A 17 17.12 5.03 7.06
N ALA A 18 17.33 4.91 5.77
CA ALA A 18 18.59 5.26 5.14
C ALA A 18 18.77 6.77 5.02
N PRO A 19 20.02 7.25 4.92
CA PRO A 19 20.26 8.64 4.55
C PRO A 19 19.56 8.95 3.23
N LYS A 20 19.14 10.19 3.06
CA LYS A 20 18.35 10.59 1.90
C LYS A 20 18.97 10.14 0.57
N LYS A 21 20.27 10.26 0.44
CA LYS A 21 20.99 9.90 -0.81
C LYS A 21 20.93 8.42 -1.13
N GLU A 22 20.64 7.57 -0.15
CA GLU A 22 20.60 6.12 -0.35
C GLU A 22 19.17 5.58 -0.49
N GLN A 23 18.15 6.40 -0.24
CA GLN A 23 16.77 5.94 -0.24
C GLN A 23 16.32 5.45 -1.62
N VAL A 24 16.69 6.17 -2.67
CA VAL A 24 16.34 5.74 -4.04
C VAL A 24 16.95 4.38 -4.35
N SER A 25 18.21 4.22 -4.02
CA SER A 25 18.93 2.96 -4.26
C SER A 25 18.26 1.81 -3.52
N ARG A 26 17.92 2.01 -2.25
CA ARG A 26 17.25 0.98 -1.45
C ARG A 26 15.86 0.65 -1.99
N LEU A 27 15.12 1.67 -2.39
CA LEU A 27 13.79 1.43 -2.94
C LEU A 27 13.85 0.65 -4.24
N LYS A 28 14.81 0.96 -5.10
CA LYS A 28 15.01 0.21 -6.34
C LYS A 28 15.42 -1.23 -6.07
N GLU A 29 16.20 -1.45 -5.05
CA GLU A 29 16.59 -2.80 -4.64
C GLU A 29 15.36 -3.60 -4.18
N VAL A 30 14.52 -3.00 -3.35
CA VAL A 30 13.28 -3.64 -2.91
C VAL A 30 12.38 -3.93 -4.10
N ALA A 31 12.22 -2.96 -5.00
CA ALA A 31 11.36 -3.11 -6.17
C ALA A 31 11.85 -4.21 -7.11
N SER A 32 13.16 -4.44 -7.18
CA SER A 32 13.68 -5.50 -8.04
C SER A 32 13.45 -6.88 -7.46
N SER A 33 13.31 -6.98 -6.14
CA SER A 33 13.09 -8.26 -5.47
C SER A 33 11.61 -8.55 -5.19
N ASP A 34 10.74 -7.54 -5.31
CA ASP A 34 9.33 -7.66 -5.03
C ASP A 34 8.52 -6.94 -6.10
N GLN A 35 7.88 -7.71 -6.97
CA GLN A 35 7.12 -7.16 -8.10
C GLN A 35 5.90 -6.35 -7.67
N THR A 36 5.47 -6.47 -6.43
CA THR A 36 4.29 -5.73 -5.96
C THR A 36 4.59 -4.28 -5.60
N VAL A 37 5.87 -3.93 -5.44
CA VAL A 37 6.26 -2.60 -4.94
C VAL A 37 5.82 -1.48 -5.88
N VAL A 38 6.18 -1.57 -7.15
CA VAL A 38 5.86 -0.48 -8.10
C VAL A 38 4.35 -0.30 -8.26
N PRO A 39 3.56 -1.37 -8.51
CA PRO A 39 2.10 -1.19 -8.57
C PRO A 39 1.51 -0.59 -7.30
N ILE A 40 1.98 -1.03 -6.14
CA ILE A 40 1.49 -0.53 -4.86
C ILE A 40 1.80 0.96 -4.73
N VAL A 41 3.01 1.38 -5.06
CA VAL A 41 3.38 2.79 -4.99
C VAL A 41 2.53 3.61 -5.95
N ARG A 42 2.40 3.16 -7.21
CA ARG A 42 1.63 3.91 -8.20
C ARG A 42 0.18 4.10 -7.78
N MET A 43 -0.46 3.07 -7.27
CA MET A 43 -1.85 3.18 -6.80
C MET A 43 -1.94 4.01 -5.53
N GLY A 44 -0.97 3.85 -4.64
CA GLY A 44 -0.98 4.55 -3.35
C GLY A 44 -0.77 6.05 -3.46
N VAL A 45 -0.05 6.51 -4.48
CA VAL A 45 0.17 7.95 -4.68
C VAL A 45 -0.81 8.57 -5.68
N GLY A 46 -1.71 7.77 -6.24
CA GLY A 46 -2.72 8.28 -7.16
C GLY A 46 -2.24 8.39 -8.60
N ALA A 47 -1.10 7.79 -8.96
CA ALA A 47 -0.64 7.72 -10.34
C ALA A 47 -1.52 6.78 -11.16
N GLU A 48 -2.04 5.75 -10.52
CA GLU A 48 -3.08 4.89 -11.07
C GLU A 48 -4.28 4.96 -10.14
N LYS A 49 -5.48 5.06 -10.70
CA LYS A 49 -6.70 5.22 -9.91
C LYS A 49 -7.72 4.15 -10.24
N PRO A 50 -7.44 2.89 -9.91
CA PRO A 50 -8.41 1.84 -10.17
C PRO A 50 -9.63 1.98 -9.26
N ASP A 51 -10.75 1.44 -9.73
CA ASP A 51 -11.96 1.39 -8.92
C ASP A 51 -11.95 0.11 -8.08
N TRP A 52 -11.67 0.28 -6.80
CA TRP A 52 -11.61 -0.85 -5.88
C TRP A 52 -12.98 -1.42 -5.55
N GLY A 53 -14.03 -0.60 -5.68
CA GLY A 53 -15.38 -1.03 -5.33
C GLY A 53 -15.57 -1.25 -3.84
N LEU A 54 -14.74 -0.63 -3.02
CA LEU A 54 -14.74 -0.79 -1.57
C LEU A 54 -14.89 0.57 -0.88
N PRO A 55 -15.49 0.61 0.31
CA PRO A 55 -15.58 1.86 1.05
C PRO A 55 -14.20 2.33 1.49
N GLU A 56 -14.12 3.62 1.77
CA GLU A 56 -12.88 4.22 2.25
C GLU A 56 -12.57 3.73 3.66
N GLY A 57 -11.28 3.63 3.94
CA GLY A 57 -10.80 3.26 5.26
C GLY A 57 -10.77 1.77 5.51
N MET A 58 -10.37 1.41 6.72
CA MET A 58 -10.37 0.04 7.20
C MET A 58 -11.77 -0.33 7.66
N PRO A 59 -12.27 -1.54 7.34
CA PRO A 59 -13.58 -1.93 7.85
C PRO A 59 -13.60 -1.90 9.39
N GLU A 60 -14.64 -1.28 9.94
CA GLU A 60 -14.76 -1.13 11.40
C GLU A 60 -14.82 -2.48 12.12
N VAL A 61 -15.42 -3.46 11.46
CA VAL A 61 -15.60 -4.78 12.06
C VAL A 61 -14.35 -5.66 11.92
N ALA A 62 -13.30 -5.17 11.29
CA ALA A 62 -12.08 -5.96 11.08
C ALA A 62 -11.40 -6.26 12.41
N LYS A 63 -11.07 -7.54 12.60
CA LYS A 63 -10.34 -7.97 13.78
C LYS A 63 -8.86 -8.00 13.44
N ILE A 64 -8.26 -6.82 13.42
CA ILE A 64 -6.86 -6.68 13.06
C ILE A 64 -6.00 -7.07 14.25
N GLN A 65 -5.04 -7.94 13.99
CA GLN A 65 -4.16 -8.45 15.02
C GLN A 65 -3.02 -7.46 15.25
N ASP A 66 -3.14 -6.65 16.27
CA ASP A 66 -2.14 -5.63 16.57
C ASP A 66 -1.12 -6.04 17.65
N ASP A 67 -1.28 -7.24 18.19
CA ASP A 67 -0.36 -7.78 19.19
C ASP A 67 0.65 -8.76 18.60
N ILE A 68 0.63 -8.96 17.29
CA ILE A 68 1.57 -9.85 16.62
C ILE A 68 2.91 -9.15 16.43
N PRO A 69 4.03 -9.82 16.76
CA PRO A 69 5.35 -9.23 16.52
C PRO A 69 5.58 -8.86 15.08
N ASP A 70 6.43 -7.86 14.86
CA ASP A 70 6.75 -7.39 13.51
C ASP A 70 7.25 -8.56 12.66
N GLY A 71 6.76 -8.60 11.42
CA GLY A 71 7.16 -9.62 10.46
C GLY A 71 6.46 -10.96 10.62
N MET A 72 5.58 -11.10 11.61
CA MET A 72 4.98 -12.40 11.97
C MET A 72 3.50 -12.52 11.63
N GLY A 73 2.97 -11.69 10.73
CA GLY A 73 1.58 -11.84 10.29
C GLY A 73 1.31 -13.22 9.69
N GLU A 74 0.08 -13.67 9.77
CA GLU A 74 -0.31 -14.98 9.23
C GLU A 74 -0.05 -15.09 7.73
N THR A 75 -0.34 -14.00 6.99
CA THR A 75 -0.06 -13.93 5.57
C THR A 75 0.61 -12.60 5.28
N THR A 76 0.90 -12.32 4.03
CA THR A 76 1.57 -11.09 3.63
C THR A 76 0.94 -10.50 2.38
N LEU A 77 1.21 -9.21 2.12
CA LEU A 77 0.73 -8.58 0.90
C LEU A 77 1.23 -9.29 -0.35
N LYS A 78 2.47 -9.77 -0.34
CA LYS A 78 3.00 -10.53 -1.48
C LYS A 78 2.18 -11.78 -1.76
N LEU A 79 1.87 -12.52 -0.71
CA LEU A 79 1.14 -13.78 -0.85
C LEU A 79 -0.31 -13.54 -1.25
N GLU A 80 -0.90 -12.43 -0.79
CA GLU A 80 -2.30 -12.12 -1.08
C GLU A 80 -2.47 -11.25 -2.32
N TRP A 81 -1.37 -10.89 -2.98
CA TRP A 81 -1.42 -9.91 -4.07
C TRP A 81 -2.40 -10.28 -5.17
N ARG A 82 -2.46 -11.56 -5.56
CA ARG A 82 -3.38 -12.01 -6.61
C ARG A 82 -4.83 -11.76 -6.24
N ARG A 83 -5.17 -11.97 -4.98
CA ARG A 83 -6.54 -11.72 -4.49
C ARG A 83 -6.81 -10.22 -4.42
N ILE A 84 -5.82 -9.46 -3.98
CA ILE A 84 -5.94 -8.01 -3.81
C ILE A 84 -6.17 -7.31 -5.14
N ILE A 85 -5.40 -7.63 -6.16
CA ILE A 85 -5.51 -6.93 -7.44
C ILE A 85 -6.80 -7.27 -8.19
N GLN A 86 -7.48 -8.35 -7.84
CA GLN A 86 -8.76 -8.64 -8.46
C GLN A 86 -9.78 -7.55 -8.17
N PHE A 87 -9.66 -6.88 -7.03
CA PHE A 87 -10.57 -5.78 -6.71
C PHE A 87 -10.39 -4.59 -7.65
N THR A 88 -9.25 -4.49 -8.30
CA THR A 88 -8.98 -3.40 -9.25
C THR A 88 -9.28 -3.77 -10.69
N ASN A 89 -9.62 -5.04 -10.94
CA ASN A 89 -9.87 -5.54 -12.29
C ASN A 89 -11.38 -5.64 -12.53
N PRO A 90 -11.97 -4.79 -13.40
CA PRO A 90 -13.41 -4.82 -13.62
C PRO A 90 -13.91 -6.11 -14.23
N LYS A 91 -13.03 -6.93 -14.81
CA LYS A 91 -13.39 -8.21 -15.43
C LYS A 91 -13.22 -9.39 -14.51
N ALA A 92 -12.76 -9.19 -13.27
CA ALA A 92 -12.59 -10.28 -12.33
C ALA A 92 -13.94 -10.86 -11.90
N ASN A 93 -14.00 -12.16 -11.69
CA ASN A 93 -15.22 -12.83 -11.23
C ASN A 93 -15.73 -12.24 -9.92
N LEU A 94 -14.81 -11.80 -9.09
CA LEU A 94 -15.14 -11.14 -7.83
C LEU A 94 -16.12 -9.99 -8.02
N LYS A 95 -16.00 -9.26 -9.13
CA LYS A 95 -16.85 -8.08 -9.40
C LYS A 95 -18.29 -8.45 -9.71
N ASN A 96 -18.56 -9.72 -9.98
CA ASN A 96 -19.92 -10.21 -10.19
C ASN A 96 -20.64 -10.49 -8.87
N LEU A 97 -19.92 -10.46 -7.76
CA LEU A 97 -20.50 -10.68 -6.44
C LEU A 97 -21.19 -9.42 -5.94
N PRO A 98 -22.19 -9.55 -5.04
CA PRO A 98 -22.81 -8.38 -4.43
C PRO A 98 -21.75 -7.57 -3.66
N PRO A 99 -21.96 -6.24 -3.52
CA PRO A 99 -20.99 -5.43 -2.79
C PRO A 99 -20.64 -5.93 -1.40
N TRP A 100 -21.64 -6.40 -0.64
CA TRP A 100 -21.39 -6.91 0.71
C TRP A 100 -20.45 -8.12 0.69
N LYS A 101 -20.55 -8.95 -0.36
CA LYS A 101 -19.69 -10.12 -0.48
C LYS A 101 -18.25 -9.72 -0.84
N GLN A 102 -18.12 -8.71 -1.69
CA GLN A 102 -16.80 -8.17 -2.02
C GLN A 102 -16.14 -7.60 -0.77
N GLU A 103 -16.90 -6.87 0.03
CA GLU A 103 -16.38 -6.31 1.28
C GLU A 103 -15.98 -7.41 2.27
N GLN A 104 -16.76 -8.48 2.32
CA GLN A 104 -16.45 -9.60 3.19
C GLN A 104 -15.14 -10.27 2.78
N ASN A 105 -14.92 -10.43 1.48
CA ASN A 105 -13.68 -10.98 0.96
C ASN A 105 -12.49 -10.09 1.31
N TRP A 106 -12.67 -8.78 1.18
CA TRP A 106 -11.63 -7.82 1.57
C TRP A 106 -11.32 -7.92 3.05
N LEU A 107 -12.36 -7.97 3.87
CA LEU A 107 -12.21 -8.10 5.30
C LEU A 107 -11.37 -9.35 5.67
N SER A 108 -11.65 -10.44 5.00
CA SER A 108 -10.91 -11.69 5.23
C SER A 108 -9.42 -11.51 4.96
N ILE A 109 -9.07 -10.79 3.89
CA ILE A 109 -7.67 -10.50 3.57
C ILE A 109 -7.04 -9.64 4.66
N MET A 110 -7.75 -8.59 5.08
CA MET A 110 -7.23 -7.67 6.10
C MET A 110 -6.95 -8.38 7.41
N GLU A 111 -7.84 -9.27 7.81
CA GLU A 111 -7.70 -9.97 9.08
C GLU A 111 -6.55 -10.97 9.09
N GLY A 112 -6.10 -11.42 7.93
CA GLY A 112 -4.95 -12.31 7.83
C GLY A 112 -3.61 -11.58 7.80
N LEU A 113 -3.62 -10.27 7.54
CA LEU A 113 -2.40 -9.49 7.45
C LEU A 113 -1.96 -8.96 8.81
N HIS A 114 -0.65 -8.75 8.97
CA HIS A 114 -0.16 -7.98 10.11
C HIS A 114 -0.78 -6.59 10.06
N HIS A 115 -1.07 -6.01 11.20
CA HIS A 115 -1.77 -4.71 11.24
C HIS A 115 -1.04 -3.63 10.44
N LYS A 116 0.29 -3.66 10.41
CA LYS A 116 1.04 -2.67 9.64
C LYS A 116 0.87 -2.85 8.14
N GLU A 117 0.77 -4.09 7.66
CA GLU A 117 0.48 -4.32 6.25
C GLU A 117 -0.97 -4.02 5.91
N ALA A 118 -1.89 -4.30 6.82
CA ALA A 118 -3.29 -3.94 6.62
C ALA A 118 -3.45 -2.43 6.49
N LYS A 119 -2.76 -1.66 7.32
CA LYS A 119 -2.76 -0.20 7.22
C LYS A 119 -2.14 0.27 5.91
N LEU A 120 -1.07 -0.39 5.49
CA LEU A 120 -0.37 -0.03 4.26
C LEU A 120 -1.30 -0.19 3.05
N ILE A 121 -1.95 -1.35 2.90
CA ILE A 121 -2.81 -1.58 1.74
C ILE A 121 -4.08 -0.71 1.81
N THR A 122 -4.56 -0.39 3.00
CA THR A 122 -5.68 0.54 3.15
C THR A 122 -5.28 1.92 2.64
N ALA A 123 -4.08 2.38 2.99
CA ALA A 123 -3.57 3.66 2.49
C ALA A 123 -3.41 3.63 0.97
N VAL A 124 -2.98 2.51 0.41
CA VAL A 124 -2.86 2.36 -1.04
C VAL A 124 -4.24 2.46 -1.70
N LYS A 125 -5.22 1.76 -1.16
CA LYS A 125 -6.58 1.76 -1.67
C LYS A 125 -7.17 3.19 -1.66
N ASP A 126 -6.91 3.94 -0.62
CA ASP A 126 -7.45 5.28 -0.43
C ASP A 126 -6.55 6.38 -1.01
N ARG A 127 -5.47 6.00 -1.69
CA ARG A 127 -4.50 6.93 -2.31
C ARG A 127 -3.89 7.87 -1.28
N GLN A 128 -3.56 7.32 -0.11
CA GLN A 128 -2.99 8.08 1.00
C GLN A 128 -1.63 7.57 1.42
N LEU A 129 -0.94 6.88 0.52
CA LEU A 129 0.38 6.33 0.82
C LEU A 129 1.37 7.42 1.25
N LEU A 130 1.27 8.61 0.67
CA LEU A 130 2.18 9.71 1.02
C LEU A 130 1.92 10.27 2.41
N LYS A 131 0.76 10.01 3.00
CA LYS A 131 0.52 10.36 4.40
C LYS A 131 1.22 9.38 5.32
N LEU A 132 1.28 8.12 4.90
CA LEU A 132 1.93 7.09 5.69
C LEU A 132 3.46 7.14 5.53
N TYR A 133 3.92 7.44 4.32
CA TYR A 133 5.35 7.54 4.00
C TYR A 133 5.63 8.87 3.27
N PRO A 134 5.69 9.99 4.03
CA PRO A 134 5.89 11.30 3.39
C PRO A 134 7.20 11.44 2.61
N LYS A 135 8.23 10.73 3.03
CA LYS A 135 9.53 10.80 2.35
C LYS A 135 9.50 10.21 0.95
N LEU A 136 8.48 9.39 0.65
CA LEU A 136 8.35 8.77 -0.65
C LEU A 136 8.17 9.81 -1.75
N GLU A 137 7.49 10.92 -1.46
CA GLU A 137 7.22 11.94 -2.46
C GLU A 137 8.50 12.46 -3.13
N ALA A 138 9.56 12.62 -2.34
CA ALA A 138 10.81 13.19 -2.85
C ALA A 138 11.51 12.29 -3.87
N ILE A 139 11.19 11.00 -3.89
CA ILE A 139 11.89 10.05 -4.75
C ILE A 139 10.98 9.41 -5.80
N LEU A 140 9.74 9.90 -5.95
CA LEU A 140 8.80 9.30 -6.91
C LEU A 140 9.28 9.41 -8.35
N LYS A 141 9.85 10.53 -8.74
CA LYS A 141 10.29 10.67 -10.12
C LYS A 141 11.47 9.76 -10.47
N ASP A 142 12.24 9.36 -9.47
CA ASP A 142 13.33 8.41 -9.68
C ASP A 142 12.79 7.01 -10.01
N LEU A 143 11.52 6.77 -9.73
CA LEU A 143 10.82 5.55 -10.11
C LEU A 143 10.02 5.72 -11.39
N GLY A 144 10.14 6.88 -12.05
CA GLY A 144 9.36 7.17 -13.24
C GLY A 144 7.93 7.61 -12.96
N ILE A 145 7.64 8.01 -11.75
CA ILE A 145 6.28 8.44 -11.35
C ILE A 145 6.27 9.97 -11.23
N GLU A 146 5.68 10.63 -12.20
CA GLU A 146 5.63 12.10 -12.21
C GLU A 146 4.21 12.63 -11.97
N ASP A 147 3.22 11.84 -12.32
CA ASP A 147 1.81 12.25 -12.28
C ASP A 147 1.13 11.55 -11.10
N TYR A 148 0.98 12.25 -9.99
CA TYR A 148 0.42 11.68 -8.77
C TYR A 148 -0.35 12.74 -7.99
N GLU A 149 -1.14 12.30 -7.01
CA GLU A 149 -1.92 13.20 -6.16
C GLU A 149 -1.10 13.66 -4.96
N LYS A 150 -1.02 14.97 -4.77
CA LYS A 150 -0.32 15.53 -3.63
C LYS A 150 -1.22 15.47 -2.39
N PRO A 151 -0.62 15.30 -1.19
CA PRO A 151 -1.41 15.26 0.04
C PRO A 151 -2.19 16.55 0.25
N LYS A 152 -3.50 16.42 0.38
CA LYS A 152 -4.39 17.57 0.48
C LYS A 152 -4.22 18.38 1.77
N GLY A 153 -4.00 17.71 2.87
CA GLY A 153 -3.83 18.39 4.16
C GLY A 153 -2.65 19.33 4.14
N LYS A 154 -1.55 18.92 3.55
CA LYS A 154 -0.35 19.74 3.44
C LYS A 154 -0.61 20.98 2.60
N ARG A 155 -1.36 20.84 1.52
CA ARG A 155 -1.70 21.97 0.64
C ARG A 155 -2.56 22.98 1.36
N LYS A 156 -3.57 22.51 2.10
CA LYS A 156 -4.45 23.39 2.86
C LYS A 156 -3.66 24.24 3.85
N SER A 157 -2.74 23.63 4.54
CA SER A 157 -1.91 24.31 5.49
C SER A 157 -1.19 25.49 4.85
N LYS A 158 -0.69 25.32 3.66
CA LYS A 158 0.01 26.38 2.94
C LYS A 158 -0.94 27.46 2.46
N SER A 159 -2.12 27.09 2.05
CA SER A 159 -3.07 28.08 1.49
C SER A 159 -3.64 29.01 2.55
N ASN A 160 -3.51 28.66 3.80
CA ASN A 160 -4.04 29.47 4.91
C ASN A 160 -3.13 30.64 5.29
N LYS A 161 -2.08 30.84 4.59
CA LYS A 161 -1.15 31.94 4.88
C LYS A 161 -1.46 33.23 4.18
#